data_fe11a71543135cd61306be25a193de8c
#
_entry.id   fe11a71543135cd61306be25a193de8c
#
_cell.length_a   1.000
_cell.length_b   1.000
_cell.length_c   1.000
_cell.angle_alpha   90.00
_cell.angle_beta   90.00
_cell.angle_gamma   90.00
#
_symmetry.space_group_name_H-M   'P 1'
#
loop_
_entity.id
_entity.type
_entity.pdbx_description
1 polymer ?
#
loop_
_entity_poly.entity_id
_entity_poly.type
_entity_poly.pdbx_seq_one_letter_code
_entity_poly.pdbx_strand_id
1 'polypeptide(L)'
;MKKIIKSIGVLLIILFSISSVNAETLTERLKKGHKLRLGFGTAIPWAYAGDNGEALGFVNMIAITALEEMGITDYETKVFEWSGLIPGINADRSDMITGGMYILKSRCANINFSDPIGVFGDAMLVPKGNPKGIYNYADIVRTGAKLVTGAGFNTVEAAKKYGVPESQLLLVEGEVGILAAMKAGRADAAVQTWFGGKEHEEKTNGQFEVTDPSKMPKETMNVVGIGFRKSDEEFRQNFNKALAKVMGSPKMMERAGKYGYTKAQLLTDASMTTEWACNTK
;
A
#
# COMPACT_ATOMS: atom_id res chain seq x y z
N MET A 1 37.65 53.47 53.38
CA MET A 1 37.81 52.01 53.48
C MET A 1 36.62 51.37 52.74
N LYS A 2 36.82 50.96 51.50
CA LYS A 2 35.77 50.31 50.67
C LYS A 2 35.97 48.82 50.71
N LYS A 3 34.97 48.05 51.18
CA LYS A 3 34.95 46.61 51.16
C LYS A 3 34.44 46.14 49.81
N ILE A 4 35.24 45.38 49.06
CA ILE A 4 34.90 44.73 47.85
C ILE A 4 34.37 43.36 48.23
N ILE A 5 33.07 43.12 47.99
CA ILE A 5 32.42 41.82 48.10
C ILE A 5 32.60 41.09 46.78
N LYS A 6 33.39 40.02 46.77
CA LYS A 6 33.53 39.12 45.62
C LYS A 6 32.34 38.11 45.61
N SER A 7 31.39 38.27 44.67
CA SER A 7 30.36 37.27 44.43
C SER A 7 30.94 36.14 43.58
N ILE A 8 31.05 34.97 44.14
CA ILE A 8 31.39 33.72 43.41
C ILE A 8 30.07 33.17 42.85
N GLY A 9 29.87 33.35 41.57
CA GLY A 9 28.75 32.70 40.86
C GLY A 9 29.09 31.23 40.61
N VAL A 10 28.39 30.32 41.28
CA VAL A 10 28.44 28.88 41.00
C VAL A 10 27.59 28.60 39.77
N LEU A 11 28.24 28.35 38.64
CA LEU A 11 27.57 27.93 37.39
C LEU A 11 27.23 26.43 37.49
N LEU A 12 25.98 26.14 37.81
CA LEU A 12 25.47 24.76 37.85
C LEU A 12 25.27 24.28 36.40
N ILE A 13 26.24 23.54 35.87
CA ILE A 13 26.09 22.86 34.55
C ILE A 13 25.24 21.62 34.80
N ILE A 14 23.94 21.71 34.49
CA ILE A 14 23.05 20.56 34.42
C ILE A 14 23.38 19.80 33.14
N LEU A 15 24.16 18.73 33.25
CA LEU A 15 24.34 17.74 32.18
C LEU A 15 23.00 17.03 31.95
N PHE A 16 22.20 17.51 30.99
CA PHE A 16 21.11 16.75 30.43
C PHE A 16 21.72 15.57 29.68
N SER A 17 21.77 14.40 30.31
CA SER A 17 22.02 13.13 29.66
C SER A 17 20.84 12.92 28.70
N ILE A 18 21.02 13.24 27.40
CA ILE A 18 20.10 12.85 26.37
C ILE A 18 20.24 11.33 26.22
N SER A 19 19.50 10.60 27.07
CA SER A 19 19.26 9.19 26.81
C SER A 19 18.53 9.13 25.46
N SER A 20 19.22 8.64 24.44
CA SER A 20 18.58 8.27 23.19
C SER A 20 17.51 7.25 23.54
N VAL A 21 16.26 7.68 23.66
CA VAL A 21 15.13 6.77 23.74
C VAL A 21 15.07 6.12 22.38
N ASN A 22 15.75 4.98 22.23
CA ASN A 22 15.53 4.12 21.10
C ASN A 22 14.05 3.75 21.11
N ALA A 23 13.33 4.14 20.06
CA ALA A 23 11.94 3.73 19.91
C ALA A 23 11.87 2.21 20.02
N GLU A 24 10.98 1.72 20.87
CA GLU A 24 10.78 0.30 21.11
C GLU A 24 10.45 -0.41 19.80
N THR A 25 11.18 -1.48 19.51
CA THR A 25 10.96 -2.26 18.29
C THR A 25 9.66 -3.05 18.36
N LEU A 26 9.10 -3.41 17.20
CA LEU A 26 7.90 -4.24 17.13
C LEU A 26 8.10 -5.59 17.87
N THR A 27 9.27 -6.20 17.73
CA THR A 27 9.60 -7.46 18.42
C THR A 27 9.52 -7.31 19.95
N GLU A 28 10.02 -6.20 20.51
CA GLU A 28 9.96 -5.93 21.94
C GLU A 28 8.53 -5.68 22.42
N ARG A 29 7.73 -4.94 21.64
CA ARG A 29 6.32 -4.69 21.95
C ARG A 29 5.51 -5.97 22.00
N LEU A 30 5.68 -6.86 21.03
CA LEU A 30 4.98 -8.16 20.99
C LEU A 30 5.38 -9.03 22.18
N LYS A 31 6.68 -9.05 22.59
CA LYS A 31 7.13 -9.77 23.80
C LYS A 31 6.49 -9.25 25.08
N LYS A 32 6.08 -7.98 25.12
CA LYS A 32 5.33 -7.37 26.24
C LYS A 32 3.82 -7.64 26.20
N GLY A 33 3.35 -8.39 25.21
CA GLY A 33 1.93 -8.76 25.06
C GLY A 33 1.08 -7.72 24.32
N HIS A 34 1.70 -6.76 23.62
CA HIS A 34 0.94 -5.87 22.75
C HIS A 34 0.45 -6.61 21.50
N LYS A 35 -0.77 -6.30 21.07
CA LYS A 35 -1.31 -6.84 19.81
C LYS A 35 -0.60 -6.22 18.61
N LEU A 36 -0.45 -7.03 17.57
CA LEU A 36 0.03 -6.56 16.28
C LEU A 36 -1.06 -5.73 15.57
N ARG A 37 -0.74 -4.56 15.03
CA ARG A 37 -1.68 -3.67 14.35
C ARG A 37 -1.51 -3.74 12.84
N LEU A 38 -2.51 -4.34 12.15
CA LEU A 38 -2.56 -4.44 10.69
C LEU A 38 -3.23 -3.19 10.12
N GLY A 39 -2.47 -2.37 9.38
CA GLY A 39 -2.94 -1.15 8.74
C GLY A 39 -3.27 -1.37 7.27
N PHE A 40 -4.46 -1.00 6.83
CA PHE A 40 -4.87 -1.07 5.42
C PHE A 40 -5.96 -0.04 5.10
N GLY A 41 -6.14 0.25 3.81
CA GLY A 41 -7.27 1.01 3.30
C GLY A 41 -8.41 0.09 2.88
N THR A 42 -9.58 0.64 2.60
CA THR A 42 -10.70 -0.13 2.04
C THR A 42 -10.54 -0.26 0.53
N ALA A 43 -10.10 -1.43 0.07
CA ALA A 43 -9.93 -1.76 -1.34
C ALA A 43 -10.28 -3.24 -1.58
N ILE A 44 -11.53 -3.51 -1.99
CA ILE A 44 -11.99 -4.87 -2.32
C ILE A 44 -11.42 -5.25 -3.69
N PRO A 45 -10.90 -6.45 -3.89
CA PRO A 45 -10.74 -7.58 -2.95
C PRO A 45 -9.37 -7.63 -2.24
N TRP A 46 -8.59 -6.56 -2.27
CA TRP A 46 -7.21 -6.48 -1.75
C TRP A 46 -7.15 -6.59 -0.23
N ALA A 47 -7.76 -5.61 0.45
CA ALA A 47 -7.84 -5.52 1.90
C ALA A 47 -9.01 -4.64 2.30
N TYR A 48 -9.78 -5.04 3.30
CA TYR A 48 -10.88 -4.28 3.87
C TYR A 48 -11.26 -4.85 5.24
N ALA A 49 -11.99 -4.07 6.03
CA ALA A 49 -12.53 -4.55 7.30
C ALA A 49 -13.88 -5.23 7.08
N GLY A 50 -14.09 -6.37 7.71
CA GLY A 50 -15.41 -6.98 7.85
C GLY A 50 -16.29 -6.25 8.85
N ASP A 51 -17.54 -6.68 8.98
CA ASP A 51 -18.56 -6.04 9.84
C ASP A 51 -18.15 -6.04 11.32
N ASN A 52 -17.40 -7.04 11.78
CA ASN A 52 -16.89 -7.11 13.16
C ASN A 52 -15.41 -6.65 13.25
N GLY A 53 -14.89 -5.98 12.22
CA GLY A 53 -13.53 -5.48 12.19
C GLY A 53 -12.47 -6.50 11.78
N GLU A 54 -12.85 -7.64 11.19
CA GLU A 54 -11.91 -8.64 10.68
C GLU A 54 -11.09 -8.07 9.52
N ALA A 55 -9.83 -8.50 9.41
CA ALA A 55 -8.98 -8.19 8.27
C ALA A 55 -9.32 -9.14 7.10
N LEU A 56 -10.09 -8.68 6.12
CA LEU A 56 -10.53 -9.42 4.94
C LEU A 56 -9.73 -9.00 3.69
N GLY A 57 -9.82 -9.81 2.62
CA GLY A 57 -9.11 -9.58 1.37
C GLY A 57 -7.83 -10.40 1.24
N PHE A 58 -7.37 -10.62 -0.01
CA PHE A 58 -6.29 -11.57 -0.25
C PHE A 58 -4.95 -11.15 0.37
N VAL A 59 -4.63 -9.86 0.43
CA VAL A 59 -3.37 -9.38 1.04
C VAL A 59 -3.36 -9.64 2.53
N ASN A 60 -4.47 -9.35 3.22
CA ASN A 60 -4.61 -9.66 4.64
C ASN A 60 -4.50 -11.18 4.88
N MET A 61 -5.11 -12.02 4.03
CA MET A 61 -5.02 -13.48 4.18
C MET A 61 -3.59 -14.00 4.01
N ILE A 62 -2.82 -13.45 3.05
CA ILE A 62 -1.41 -13.80 2.88
C ILE A 62 -0.61 -13.37 4.11
N ALA A 63 -0.77 -12.12 4.57
CA ALA A 63 -0.06 -11.61 5.74
C ALA A 63 -0.38 -12.40 7.01
N ILE A 64 -1.66 -12.67 7.27
CA ILE A 64 -2.10 -13.43 8.44
C ILE A 64 -1.57 -14.88 8.38
N THR A 65 -1.54 -15.51 7.20
CA THR A 65 -0.99 -16.86 7.07
C THR A 65 0.51 -16.89 7.40
N ALA A 66 1.27 -15.86 7.00
CA ALA A 66 2.67 -15.75 7.38
C ALA A 66 2.86 -15.45 8.88
N LEU A 67 1.99 -14.63 9.48
CA LEU A 67 2.01 -14.35 10.92
C LEU A 67 1.70 -15.61 11.75
N GLU A 68 0.72 -16.41 11.33
CA GLU A 68 0.41 -17.70 11.97
C GLU A 68 1.60 -18.68 11.90
N GLU A 69 2.37 -18.69 10.80
CA GLU A 69 3.63 -19.48 10.70
C GLU A 69 4.69 -18.98 11.69
N MET A 70 4.64 -17.68 12.09
CA MET A 70 5.48 -17.11 13.15
C MET A 70 4.93 -17.36 14.56
N GLY A 71 3.76 -18.00 14.70
CA GLY A 71 3.06 -18.17 15.98
C GLY A 71 2.31 -16.92 16.46
N ILE A 72 2.12 -15.91 15.60
CA ILE A 72 1.41 -14.67 15.92
C ILE A 72 -0.03 -14.78 15.42
N THR A 73 -0.98 -14.90 16.35
CA THR A 73 -2.41 -15.06 16.06
C THR A 73 -3.26 -13.93 16.63
N ASP A 74 -2.71 -13.10 17.53
CA ASP A 74 -3.41 -11.98 18.14
C ASP A 74 -3.00 -10.66 17.47
N TYR A 75 -3.94 -10.07 16.74
CA TYR A 75 -3.76 -8.81 16.03
C TYR A 75 -5.03 -7.97 16.09
N GLU A 76 -4.91 -6.69 15.80
CA GLU A 76 -6.02 -5.78 15.61
C GLU A 76 -5.91 -5.06 14.26
N THR A 77 -7.05 -4.63 13.74
CA THR A 77 -7.14 -3.92 12.46
C THR A 77 -7.13 -2.41 12.68
N LYS A 78 -6.46 -1.69 11.77
CA LYS A 78 -6.46 -0.23 11.71
C LYS A 78 -6.77 0.20 10.28
N VAL A 79 -7.95 0.76 10.06
CA VAL A 79 -8.36 1.26 8.74
C VAL A 79 -7.90 2.70 8.57
N PHE A 80 -7.31 3.00 7.42
CA PHE A 80 -6.79 4.30 7.04
C PHE A 80 -7.34 4.71 5.67
N GLU A 81 -7.35 6.00 5.38
CA GLU A 81 -7.30 6.45 4.00
C GLU A 81 -5.95 6.04 3.39
N TRP A 82 -5.92 5.72 2.11
CA TRP A 82 -4.73 5.17 1.44
C TRP A 82 -3.50 6.09 1.60
N SER A 83 -3.69 7.39 1.39
CA SER A 83 -2.64 8.40 1.55
C SER A 83 -2.07 8.48 2.97
N GLY A 84 -2.83 8.02 3.96
CA GLY A 84 -2.47 7.99 5.38
C GLY A 84 -1.69 6.74 5.83
N LEU A 85 -1.53 5.71 5.00
CA LEU A 85 -0.89 4.45 5.41
C LEU A 85 0.59 4.61 5.78
N ILE A 86 1.41 5.21 4.92
CA ILE A 86 2.84 5.44 5.19
C ILE A 86 3.04 6.45 6.33
N PRO A 87 2.38 7.61 6.35
CA PRO A 87 2.43 8.48 7.53
C PRO A 87 1.94 7.78 8.82
N GLY A 88 0.92 6.94 8.72
CA GLY A 88 0.35 6.20 9.85
C GLY A 88 1.34 5.22 10.49
N ILE A 89 2.03 4.41 9.69
CA ILE A 89 3.01 3.46 10.21
C ILE A 89 4.22 4.19 10.80
N ASN A 90 4.69 5.27 10.18
CA ASN A 90 5.80 6.08 10.68
C ASN A 90 5.46 6.85 11.96
N ALA A 91 4.17 7.15 12.19
CA ALA A 91 3.65 7.75 13.42
C ALA A 91 3.21 6.70 14.47
N ASP A 92 3.64 5.44 14.32
CA ASP A 92 3.33 4.33 15.23
C ASP A 92 1.82 4.07 15.43
N ARG A 93 0.99 4.34 14.40
CA ARG A 93 -0.46 4.05 14.43
C ARG A 93 -0.83 2.67 13.91
N SER A 94 0.08 2.01 13.18
CA SER A 94 0.03 0.61 12.75
C SER A 94 1.42 -0.01 12.78
N ASP A 95 1.52 -1.33 12.71
CA ASP A 95 2.80 -2.05 12.75
C ASP A 95 3.17 -2.64 11.40
N MET A 96 2.17 -2.96 10.59
CA MET A 96 2.31 -3.46 9.23
C MET A 96 1.34 -2.72 8.30
N ILE A 97 1.72 -2.55 7.03
CA ILE A 97 0.80 -2.13 5.97
C ILE A 97 0.43 -3.37 5.17
N THR A 98 -0.82 -3.81 5.30
CA THR A 98 -1.35 -5.02 4.64
C THR A 98 -2.41 -4.70 3.59
N GLY A 99 -2.36 -3.48 3.02
CA GLY A 99 -3.33 -2.97 2.05
C GLY A 99 -3.04 -3.28 0.58
N GLY A 100 -2.00 -4.03 0.26
CA GLY A 100 -1.64 -4.32 -1.14
C GLY A 100 -0.81 -3.22 -1.79
N MET A 101 0.15 -2.67 -1.05
CA MET A 101 0.96 -1.56 -1.53
C MET A 101 2.02 -2.01 -2.54
N TYR A 102 2.04 -1.38 -3.73
CA TYR A 102 3.09 -1.59 -4.71
C TYR A 102 4.44 -1.10 -4.18
N ILE A 103 5.48 -1.91 -4.39
CA ILE A 103 6.85 -1.58 -4.04
C ILE A 103 7.37 -0.58 -5.07
N LEU A 104 7.55 0.68 -4.67
CA LEU A 104 8.04 1.77 -5.51
C LEU A 104 9.21 2.47 -4.81
N LYS A 105 10.14 3.01 -5.59
CA LYS A 105 11.30 3.75 -5.08
C LYS A 105 10.91 4.88 -4.11
N SER A 106 9.88 5.64 -4.45
CA SER A 106 9.34 6.73 -3.62
C SER A 106 8.84 6.25 -2.24
N ARG A 107 8.26 5.05 -2.18
CA ARG A 107 7.78 4.43 -0.96
C ARG A 107 8.89 3.77 -0.16
N CYS A 108 9.83 3.11 -0.85
CA CYS A 108 11.02 2.48 -0.22
C CYS A 108 11.91 3.50 0.50
N ALA A 109 11.89 4.77 0.11
CA ALA A 109 12.56 5.84 0.84
C ALA A 109 12.04 5.98 2.29
N ASN A 110 10.75 5.69 2.52
CA ASN A 110 10.04 5.98 3.76
C ASN A 110 9.76 4.73 4.63
N ILE A 111 9.62 3.56 4.03
CA ILE A 111 9.31 2.28 4.71
C ILE A 111 10.13 1.14 4.10
N ASN A 112 10.20 0.02 4.81
CA ASN A 112 10.72 -1.25 4.28
C ASN A 112 9.55 -2.12 3.81
N PHE A 113 9.80 -2.99 2.84
CA PHE A 113 8.83 -3.96 2.35
C PHE A 113 9.29 -5.40 2.62
N SER A 114 8.32 -6.31 2.72
CA SER A 114 8.56 -7.75 2.63
C SER A 114 9.08 -8.13 1.25
N ASP A 115 9.47 -9.38 1.08
CA ASP A 115 9.55 -9.99 -0.24
C ASP A 115 8.19 -9.88 -0.94
N PRO A 116 8.18 -9.83 -2.28
CA PRO A 116 6.94 -9.63 -3.01
C PRO A 116 5.95 -10.79 -2.82
N ILE A 117 4.67 -10.44 -2.68
CA ILE A 117 3.56 -11.39 -2.55
C ILE A 117 2.81 -11.61 -3.87
N GLY A 118 3.20 -10.94 -4.93
CA GLY A 118 2.61 -11.10 -6.26
C GLY A 118 2.90 -9.96 -7.21
N VAL A 119 2.54 -10.17 -8.48
CA VAL A 119 2.62 -9.20 -9.57
C VAL A 119 1.22 -8.81 -10.01
N PHE A 120 1.00 -7.52 -10.18
CA PHE A 120 -0.30 -6.96 -10.54
C PHE A 120 -0.15 -5.83 -11.55
N GLY A 121 -1.16 -5.66 -12.40
CA GLY A 121 -1.22 -4.60 -13.39
C GLY A 121 -2.37 -3.64 -13.14
N ASP A 122 -2.21 -2.44 -13.70
CA ASP A 122 -3.26 -1.44 -13.72
C ASP A 122 -4.09 -1.57 -15.01
N ALA A 123 -5.30 -0.99 -15.01
CA ALA A 123 -6.18 -0.91 -16.16
C ALA A 123 -6.99 0.39 -16.13
N MET A 124 -7.56 0.76 -17.24
CA MET A 124 -8.54 1.84 -17.30
C MET A 124 -9.94 1.28 -16.97
N LEU A 125 -10.71 2.03 -16.20
CA LEU A 125 -12.15 1.86 -16.05
C LEU A 125 -12.83 2.94 -16.87
N VAL A 126 -13.67 2.56 -17.80
CA VAL A 126 -14.31 3.45 -18.77
C VAL A 126 -15.83 3.23 -18.83
N PRO A 127 -16.62 4.17 -19.29
CA PRO A 127 -18.04 3.92 -19.58
C PRO A 127 -18.20 2.77 -20.57
N LYS A 128 -19.28 2.00 -20.45
CA LYS A 128 -19.58 0.84 -21.29
C LYS A 128 -19.43 1.17 -22.76
N GLY A 129 -18.74 0.27 -23.48
CA GLY A 129 -18.44 0.42 -24.92
C GLY A 129 -17.29 1.38 -25.21
N ASN A 130 -16.61 1.89 -24.20
CA ASN A 130 -15.42 2.75 -24.29
C ASN A 130 -15.53 3.84 -25.37
N PRO A 131 -16.51 4.77 -25.29
CA PRO A 131 -16.86 5.70 -26.36
C PRO A 131 -15.71 6.63 -26.81
N LYS A 132 -14.70 6.84 -25.95
CA LYS A 132 -13.51 7.66 -26.25
C LYS A 132 -12.30 6.84 -26.69
N GLY A 133 -12.38 5.51 -26.73
CA GLY A 133 -11.27 4.63 -27.10
C GLY A 133 -10.05 4.78 -26.19
N ILE A 134 -10.28 4.80 -24.86
CA ILE A 134 -9.24 4.99 -23.83
C ILE A 134 -8.81 3.62 -23.30
N TYR A 135 -7.55 3.26 -23.51
CA TYR A 135 -6.97 1.99 -23.05
C TYR A 135 -5.71 2.20 -22.18
N ASN A 136 -5.09 3.38 -22.27
CA ASN A 136 -3.87 3.72 -21.56
C ASN A 136 -3.69 5.23 -21.39
N TYR A 137 -2.57 5.64 -20.79
CA TYR A 137 -2.28 7.06 -20.53
C TYR A 137 -2.12 7.91 -21.80
N ALA A 138 -1.57 7.33 -22.89
CA ALA A 138 -1.43 8.06 -24.15
C ALA A 138 -2.79 8.42 -24.76
N ASP A 139 -3.80 7.58 -24.57
CA ASP A 139 -5.15 7.88 -25.01
C ASP A 139 -5.78 9.04 -24.21
N ILE A 140 -5.49 9.14 -22.90
CA ILE A 140 -5.91 10.26 -22.08
C ILE A 140 -5.34 11.57 -22.64
N VAL A 141 -4.04 11.59 -22.94
CA VAL A 141 -3.38 12.77 -23.53
C VAL A 141 -3.97 13.11 -24.90
N ARG A 142 -4.08 12.10 -25.76
CA ARG A 142 -4.60 12.25 -27.14
C ARG A 142 -6.03 12.79 -27.19
N THR A 143 -6.89 12.32 -26.29
CA THR A 143 -8.32 12.66 -26.30
C THR A 143 -8.67 13.91 -25.49
N GLY A 144 -7.74 14.41 -24.67
CA GLY A 144 -8.03 15.49 -23.71
C GLY A 144 -8.95 15.05 -22.57
N ALA A 145 -9.12 13.73 -22.38
CA ALA A 145 -10.04 13.17 -21.38
C ALA A 145 -9.61 13.48 -19.94
N LYS A 146 -10.60 13.59 -19.06
CA LYS A 146 -10.37 13.67 -17.61
C LYS A 146 -10.15 12.28 -17.05
N LEU A 147 -9.03 12.11 -16.34
CA LEU A 147 -8.63 10.87 -15.69
C LEU A 147 -8.78 11.03 -14.17
N VAL A 148 -9.51 10.13 -13.51
CA VAL A 148 -9.57 10.08 -12.04
C VAL A 148 -8.72 8.91 -11.51
N THR A 149 -8.06 9.14 -10.39
CA THR A 149 -7.37 8.11 -9.61
C THR A 149 -7.28 8.49 -8.13
N GLY A 150 -6.86 7.54 -7.29
CA GLY A 150 -6.73 7.76 -5.85
C GLY A 150 -5.49 8.57 -5.47
N ALA A 151 -5.63 9.48 -4.52
CA ALA A 151 -4.52 10.19 -3.93
C ALA A 151 -3.51 9.20 -3.31
N GLY A 152 -2.21 9.36 -3.62
CA GLY A 152 -1.15 8.45 -3.18
C GLY A 152 -1.10 7.08 -3.88
N PHE A 153 -1.96 6.84 -4.90
CA PHE A 153 -1.86 5.64 -5.73
C PHE A 153 -0.63 5.74 -6.66
N ASN A 154 -0.07 4.57 -7.03
CA ASN A 154 1.01 4.47 -8.02
C ASN A 154 0.65 5.11 -9.37
N THR A 155 -0.62 5.06 -9.71
CA THR A 155 -1.19 5.58 -10.94
C THR A 155 -1.06 7.10 -11.07
N VAL A 156 -0.89 7.83 -9.97
CA VAL A 156 -0.59 9.28 -10.00
C VAL A 156 0.81 9.54 -10.59
N GLU A 157 1.81 8.81 -10.09
CA GLU A 157 3.19 8.92 -10.59
C GLU A 157 3.27 8.42 -12.05
N ALA A 158 2.59 7.32 -12.35
CA ALA A 158 2.52 6.76 -13.71
C ALA A 158 1.86 7.76 -14.68
N ALA A 159 0.70 8.34 -14.34
CA ALA A 159 0.02 9.32 -15.19
C ALA A 159 0.95 10.50 -15.54
N LYS A 160 1.65 11.06 -14.55
CA LYS A 160 2.63 12.13 -14.76
C LYS A 160 3.80 11.69 -15.65
N LYS A 161 4.36 10.50 -15.42
CA LYS A 161 5.44 9.92 -16.20
C LYS A 161 5.07 9.74 -17.67
N TYR A 162 3.82 9.37 -17.96
CA TYR A 162 3.30 9.21 -19.33
C TYR A 162 2.70 10.50 -19.91
N GLY A 163 2.94 11.64 -19.28
CA GLY A 163 2.64 12.96 -19.83
C GLY A 163 1.20 13.42 -19.68
N VAL A 164 0.40 12.81 -18.78
CA VAL A 164 -0.95 13.27 -18.48
C VAL A 164 -0.85 14.64 -17.77
N PRO A 165 -1.39 15.72 -18.35
CA PRO A 165 -1.34 17.04 -17.71
C PRO A 165 -2.13 17.07 -16.40
N GLU A 166 -1.68 17.88 -15.43
CA GLU A 166 -2.42 18.04 -14.16
C GLU A 166 -3.85 18.54 -14.36
N SER A 167 -4.09 19.34 -15.42
CA SER A 167 -5.43 19.80 -15.79
C SER A 167 -6.38 18.67 -16.20
N GLN A 168 -5.87 17.51 -16.60
CA GLN A 168 -6.65 16.33 -16.94
C GLN A 168 -6.76 15.33 -15.78
N LEU A 169 -6.02 15.53 -14.68
CA LEU A 169 -5.97 14.59 -13.56
C LEU A 169 -6.86 15.04 -12.41
N LEU A 170 -7.78 14.16 -11.99
CA LEU A 170 -8.63 14.34 -10.82
C LEU A 170 -8.18 13.35 -9.73
N LEU A 171 -7.73 13.88 -8.59
CA LEU A 171 -7.37 13.05 -7.44
C LEU A 171 -8.50 13.02 -6.43
N VAL A 172 -8.82 11.82 -5.96
CA VAL A 172 -9.87 11.56 -4.96
C VAL A 172 -9.36 10.58 -3.90
N GLU A 173 -10.05 10.49 -2.77
CA GLU A 173 -9.68 9.53 -1.74
C GLU A 173 -10.24 8.13 -2.08
N GLY A 174 -9.33 7.16 -2.20
CA GLY A 174 -9.61 5.72 -2.31
C GLY A 174 -10.50 5.29 -3.48
N GLU A 175 -10.82 4.01 -3.49
CA GLU A 175 -11.62 3.35 -4.53
C GLU A 175 -13.07 3.89 -4.56
N VAL A 176 -13.65 4.19 -3.39
CA VAL A 176 -15.01 4.72 -3.30
C VAL A 176 -15.11 6.09 -3.99
N GLY A 177 -14.10 6.95 -3.76
CA GLY A 177 -14.02 8.27 -4.40
C GLY A 177 -13.88 8.18 -5.92
N ILE A 178 -13.11 7.21 -6.42
CA ILE A 178 -12.94 6.95 -7.86
C ILE A 178 -14.30 6.59 -8.48
N LEU A 179 -15.01 5.63 -7.92
CA LEU A 179 -16.30 5.20 -8.45
C LEU A 179 -17.35 6.32 -8.38
N ALA A 180 -17.37 7.09 -7.29
CA ALA A 180 -18.27 8.23 -7.14
C ALA A 180 -17.99 9.32 -8.20
N ALA A 181 -16.73 9.62 -8.50
CA ALA A 181 -16.36 10.59 -9.53
C ALA A 181 -16.78 10.13 -10.93
N MET A 182 -16.60 8.83 -11.24
CA MET A 182 -17.05 8.23 -12.51
C MET A 182 -18.58 8.30 -12.65
N LYS A 183 -19.34 7.88 -11.62
CA LYS A 183 -20.82 7.93 -11.63
C LYS A 183 -21.36 9.35 -11.76
N ALA A 184 -20.67 10.34 -11.19
CA ALA A 184 -21.03 11.75 -11.27
C ALA A 184 -20.61 12.42 -12.59
N GLY A 185 -19.98 11.69 -13.52
CA GLY A 185 -19.49 12.23 -14.79
C GLY A 185 -18.37 13.29 -14.64
N ARG A 186 -17.65 13.27 -13.51
CA ARG A 186 -16.55 14.20 -13.23
C ARG A 186 -15.25 13.80 -13.95
N ALA A 187 -15.16 12.55 -14.41
CA ALA A 187 -14.06 12.03 -15.18
C ALA A 187 -14.59 11.15 -16.32
N ASP A 188 -13.80 11.06 -17.39
CA ASP A 188 -14.10 10.24 -18.58
C ASP A 188 -13.58 8.83 -18.45
N ALA A 189 -12.53 8.64 -17.64
CA ALA A 189 -11.93 7.36 -17.33
C ALA A 189 -11.35 7.40 -15.91
N ALA A 190 -11.23 6.22 -15.30
CA ALA A 190 -10.42 6.03 -14.11
C ALA A 190 -9.23 5.12 -14.42
N VAL A 191 -8.12 5.29 -13.67
CA VAL A 191 -7.02 4.34 -13.66
C VAL A 191 -6.82 3.81 -12.24
N GLN A 192 -6.76 2.50 -12.15
CA GLN A 192 -6.60 1.76 -10.89
C GLN A 192 -6.09 0.36 -11.19
N THR A 193 -5.90 -0.46 -10.16
CA THR A 193 -5.56 -1.87 -10.37
C THR A 193 -6.65 -2.58 -11.15
N TRP A 194 -6.30 -3.56 -11.97
CA TRP A 194 -7.28 -4.34 -12.73
C TRP A 194 -8.33 -4.98 -11.81
N PHE A 195 -7.92 -5.47 -10.63
CA PHE A 195 -8.83 -6.07 -9.64
C PHE A 195 -9.86 -5.06 -9.12
N GLY A 196 -9.42 -3.85 -8.75
CA GLY A 196 -10.34 -2.78 -8.34
C GLY A 196 -11.30 -2.38 -9.47
N GLY A 197 -10.78 -2.36 -10.72
CA GLY A 197 -11.59 -2.12 -11.91
C GLY A 197 -12.68 -3.16 -12.12
N LYS A 198 -12.35 -4.45 -11.95
CA LYS A 198 -13.34 -5.55 -12.04
C LYS A 198 -14.41 -5.45 -10.96
N GLU A 199 -14.03 -5.12 -9.75
CA GLU A 199 -14.97 -4.90 -8.64
C GLU A 199 -15.95 -3.74 -8.96
N HIS A 200 -15.45 -2.63 -9.52
CA HIS A 200 -16.29 -1.51 -9.96
C HIS A 200 -17.20 -1.85 -11.13
N GLU A 201 -16.72 -2.64 -12.10
CA GLU A 201 -17.53 -3.15 -13.21
C GLU A 201 -18.70 -3.97 -12.67
N GLU A 202 -18.46 -4.90 -11.76
CA GLU A 202 -19.48 -5.73 -11.10
C GLU A 202 -20.48 -4.90 -10.30
N LYS A 203 -20.00 -3.99 -9.43
CA LYS A 203 -20.84 -3.10 -8.60
C LYS A 203 -21.73 -2.15 -9.39
N THR A 204 -21.40 -1.91 -10.65
CA THR A 204 -22.17 -1.01 -11.51
C THR A 204 -23.01 -1.74 -12.54
N ASN A 205 -23.12 -3.08 -12.43
CA ASN A 205 -23.84 -3.90 -13.38
C ASN A 205 -23.44 -3.62 -14.84
N GLY A 206 -22.14 -3.40 -15.08
CA GLY A 206 -21.58 -3.11 -16.39
C GLY A 206 -21.89 -1.71 -16.94
N GLN A 207 -22.25 -0.74 -16.08
CA GLN A 207 -22.31 0.69 -16.48
C GLN A 207 -20.91 1.18 -16.88
N PHE A 208 -19.90 0.71 -16.18
CA PHE A 208 -18.49 0.87 -16.52
C PHE A 208 -17.90 -0.50 -16.83
N GLU A 209 -16.83 -0.51 -17.61
CA GLU A 209 -16.07 -1.70 -17.97
C GLU A 209 -14.57 -1.46 -17.74
N VAL A 210 -13.87 -2.51 -17.29
CA VAL A 210 -12.42 -2.47 -17.16
C VAL A 210 -11.78 -2.88 -18.47
N THR A 211 -10.79 -2.12 -18.94
CA THR A 211 -10.09 -2.43 -20.18
C THR A 211 -9.11 -3.58 -20.00
N ASP A 212 -8.66 -4.16 -21.12
CA ASP A 212 -7.60 -5.16 -21.13
C ASP A 212 -6.30 -4.57 -20.56
N PRO A 213 -5.77 -5.10 -19.43
CA PRO A 213 -4.54 -4.60 -18.81
C PRO A 213 -3.30 -4.74 -19.71
N SER A 214 -3.33 -5.63 -20.72
CA SER A 214 -2.23 -5.76 -21.69
C SER A 214 -2.06 -4.53 -22.59
N LYS A 215 -3.05 -3.64 -22.65
CA LYS A 215 -3.00 -2.36 -23.36
C LYS A 215 -2.28 -1.26 -22.56
N MET A 216 -2.09 -1.48 -21.28
CA MET A 216 -1.28 -0.58 -20.44
C MET A 216 0.22 -0.76 -20.74
N PRO A 217 1.05 0.26 -20.49
CA PRO A 217 2.49 0.10 -20.59
C PRO A 217 3.00 -1.03 -19.70
N LYS A 218 3.91 -1.89 -20.22
CA LYS A 218 4.43 -3.04 -19.47
C LYS A 218 5.08 -2.64 -18.13
N GLU A 219 5.63 -1.44 -18.07
CA GLU A 219 6.26 -0.89 -16.87
C GLU A 219 5.27 -0.59 -15.74
N THR A 220 3.96 -0.60 -16.02
CA THR A 220 2.91 -0.45 -15.00
C THR A 220 2.57 -1.77 -14.30
N MET A 221 3.15 -2.89 -14.72
CA MET A 221 3.16 -4.11 -13.92
C MET A 221 4.06 -3.91 -12.70
N ASN A 222 3.53 -4.11 -11.51
CA ASN A 222 4.21 -3.84 -10.26
C ASN A 222 4.13 -5.04 -9.30
N VAL A 223 5.16 -5.19 -8.47
CA VAL A 223 5.16 -6.16 -7.38
C VAL A 223 4.59 -5.52 -6.11
N VAL A 224 3.88 -6.31 -5.34
CA VAL A 224 3.24 -5.91 -4.08
C VAL A 224 3.99 -6.50 -2.91
N GLY A 225 4.15 -5.72 -1.84
CA GLY A 225 4.74 -6.17 -0.58
C GLY A 225 3.94 -5.70 0.64
N ILE A 226 4.26 -6.31 1.77
CA ILE A 226 3.79 -5.86 3.09
C ILE A 226 4.76 -4.80 3.59
N GLY A 227 4.23 -3.65 4.05
CA GLY A 227 5.05 -2.53 4.52
C GLY A 227 5.37 -2.62 6.01
N PHE A 228 6.58 -2.17 6.38
CA PHE A 228 7.10 -2.13 7.76
C PHE A 228 7.83 -0.81 8.01
N ARG A 229 7.89 -0.36 9.27
CA ARG A 229 8.79 0.72 9.65
C ARG A 229 10.25 0.35 9.35
N LYS A 230 11.07 1.34 9.07
CA LYS A 230 12.52 1.15 8.88
C LYS A 230 13.19 0.54 10.12
N SER A 231 12.70 0.88 11.32
CA SER A 231 13.19 0.36 12.59
C SER A 231 12.87 -1.10 12.85
N ASP A 232 11.86 -1.66 12.17
CA ASP A 232 11.37 -3.03 12.42
C ASP A 232 12.00 -4.07 11.48
N GLU A 233 13.26 -3.85 11.08
CA GLU A 233 13.96 -4.67 10.10
C GLU A 233 14.11 -6.13 10.54
N GLU A 234 14.39 -6.39 11.81
CA GLU A 234 14.47 -7.76 12.35
C GLU A 234 13.14 -8.51 12.21
N PHE A 235 12.03 -7.83 12.56
CA PHE A 235 10.70 -8.40 12.41
C PHE A 235 10.37 -8.69 10.94
N ARG A 236 10.67 -7.75 10.04
CA ARG A 236 10.48 -7.90 8.60
C ARG A 236 11.25 -9.11 8.05
N GLN A 237 12.50 -9.30 8.46
CA GLN A 237 13.30 -10.47 8.03
C GLN A 237 12.71 -11.79 8.53
N ASN A 238 12.23 -11.84 9.76
CA ASN A 238 11.55 -13.01 10.29
C ASN A 238 10.21 -13.26 9.59
N PHE A 239 9.47 -12.19 9.27
CA PHE A 239 8.27 -12.28 8.45
C PHE A 239 8.57 -12.83 7.05
N ASN A 240 9.64 -12.40 6.37
CA ASN A 240 10.04 -12.93 5.06
C ASN A 240 10.35 -14.42 5.11
N LYS A 241 11.01 -14.91 6.17
CA LYS A 241 11.25 -16.36 6.35
C LYS A 241 9.95 -17.15 6.45
N ALA A 242 8.96 -16.63 7.17
CA ALA A 242 7.64 -17.23 7.27
C ALA A 242 6.87 -17.11 5.95
N LEU A 243 6.92 -15.94 5.31
CA LEU A 243 6.28 -15.70 4.02
C LEU A 243 6.79 -16.69 2.96
N ALA A 244 8.09 -16.92 2.87
CA ALA A 244 8.69 -17.85 1.92
C ALA A 244 8.17 -19.29 2.10
N LYS A 245 7.85 -19.70 3.34
CA LYS A 245 7.28 -21.04 3.61
C LYS A 245 5.81 -21.15 3.20
N VAL A 246 5.05 -20.06 3.32
CA VAL A 246 3.59 -20.09 3.09
C VAL A 246 3.19 -19.70 1.68
N MET A 247 4.00 -18.92 0.94
CA MET A 247 3.70 -18.51 -0.42
C MET A 247 3.47 -19.71 -1.34
N GLY A 248 2.32 -19.73 -2.01
CA GLY A 248 1.90 -20.84 -2.87
C GLY A 248 1.45 -22.11 -2.14
N SER A 249 1.49 -22.16 -0.79
CA SER A 249 1.00 -23.29 -0.03
C SER A 249 -0.52 -23.49 -0.20
N PRO A 250 -1.05 -24.74 -0.05
CA PRO A 250 -2.49 -24.98 -0.15
C PRO A 250 -3.32 -24.09 0.78
N LYS A 251 -2.88 -23.91 2.04
CA LYS A 251 -3.57 -23.10 3.04
C LYS A 251 -3.66 -21.62 2.60
N MET A 252 -2.54 -21.06 2.15
CA MET A 252 -2.51 -19.66 1.70
C MET A 252 -3.36 -19.48 0.44
N MET A 253 -3.23 -20.38 -0.55
CA MET A 253 -3.98 -20.34 -1.80
C MET A 253 -5.48 -20.50 -1.58
N GLU A 254 -5.91 -21.36 -0.66
CA GLU A 254 -7.33 -21.49 -0.30
C GLU A 254 -7.88 -20.20 0.31
N ARG A 255 -7.14 -19.59 1.24
CA ARG A 255 -7.59 -18.37 1.96
C ARG A 255 -7.61 -17.15 1.06
N ALA A 256 -6.53 -16.90 0.34
CA ALA A 256 -6.41 -15.77 -0.58
C ALA A 256 -7.28 -15.97 -1.83
N GLY A 257 -7.47 -17.21 -2.28
CA GLY A 257 -8.29 -17.57 -3.43
C GLY A 257 -9.77 -17.22 -3.27
N LYS A 258 -10.30 -17.18 -2.06
CA LYS A 258 -11.66 -16.68 -1.75
C LYS A 258 -11.88 -15.23 -2.21
N TYR A 259 -10.79 -14.49 -2.38
CA TYR A 259 -10.75 -13.10 -2.82
C TYR A 259 -10.16 -12.93 -4.22
N GLY A 260 -10.14 -13.99 -5.03
CA GLY A 260 -9.69 -13.94 -6.42
C GLY A 260 -8.18 -14.02 -6.65
N TYR A 261 -7.36 -14.23 -5.61
CA TYR A 261 -5.92 -14.49 -5.78
C TYR A 261 -5.71 -15.88 -6.36
N THR A 262 -4.93 -15.98 -7.41
CA THR A 262 -4.66 -17.25 -8.12
C THR A 262 -3.16 -17.46 -8.33
N LYS A 263 -2.79 -18.59 -8.89
CA LYS A 263 -1.39 -18.86 -9.28
C LYS A 263 -0.84 -17.88 -10.31
N ALA A 264 -1.71 -17.18 -11.05
CA ALA A 264 -1.30 -16.18 -12.04
C ALA A 264 -0.65 -14.94 -11.39
N GLN A 265 -0.95 -14.66 -10.12
CA GLN A 265 -0.34 -13.56 -9.37
C GLN A 265 0.99 -13.94 -8.71
N LEU A 266 1.28 -15.24 -8.58
CA LEU A 266 2.56 -15.68 -8.02
C LEU A 266 3.71 -15.21 -8.91
N LEU A 267 4.79 -14.78 -8.28
CA LEU A 267 6.02 -14.42 -8.98
C LEU A 267 6.62 -15.67 -9.63
N THR A 268 6.79 -15.61 -10.94
CA THR A 268 7.50 -16.60 -11.74
C THR A 268 8.92 -16.14 -12.14
N ASP A 269 9.15 -14.82 -12.09
CA ASP A 269 10.44 -14.21 -12.37
C ASP A 269 11.17 -13.84 -11.06
N ALA A 270 12.18 -14.63 -10.71
CA ALA A 270 12.96 -14.44 -9.50
C ALA A 270 13.76 -13.12 -9.47
N SER A 271 13.89 -12.43 -10.62
CA SER A 271 14.55 -11.12 -10.67
C SER A 271 13.70 -9.98 -10.13
N MET A 272 12.38 -10.17 -10.05
CA MET A 272 11.43 -9.17 -9.52
C MET A 272 11.44 -9.13 -7.98
N THR A 273 12.60 -8.83 -7.41
CA THR A 273 12.78 -8.71 -5.95
C THR A 273 12.32 -7.36 -5.41
N THR A 274 12.20 -7.25 -4.10
CA THR A 274 11.95 -5.96 -3.42
C THR A 274 13.06 -4.96 -3.72
N GLU A 275 14.32 -5.39 -3.71
CA GLU A 275 15.47 -4.54 -4.04
C GLU A 275 15.40 -4.03 -5.48
N TRP A 276 15.11 -4.93 -6.43
CA TRP A 276 14.89 -4.53 -7.83
C TRP A 276 13.78 -3.47 -7.94
N ALA A 277 12.62 -3.69 -7.32
CA ALA A 277 11.51 -2.75 -7.37
C ALA A 277 11.84 -1.39 -6.74
N CYS A 278 12.49 -1.37 -5.57
CA CYS A 278 12.93 -0.14 -4.91
C CYS A 278 13.93 0.68 -5.74
N ASN A 279 14.67 0.04 -6.65
CA ASN A 279 15.66 0.72 -7.48
C ASN A 279 15.13 1.14 -8.85
N THR A 280 14.12 0.43 -9.39
CA THR A 280 13.70 0.56 -10.79
C THR A 280 12.27 1.08 -11.00
N LYS A 281 11.41 0.99 -10.00
CA LYS A 281 9.97 1.37 -10.07
C LYS A 281 9.65 2.74 -9.49
#